data_6f8ba7f910a4e13354c05c8df4ddf3e6
#
_entry.id   6f8ba7f910a4e13354c05c8df4ddf3e6
#
_cell.length_a   1.000
_cell.length_b   1.000
_cell.length_c   1.000
_cell.angle_alpha   90.00
_cell.angle_beta   90.00
_cell.angle_gamma   90.00
#
_symmetry.space_group_name_H-M   'P 1'
#
loop_
_entity.id
_entity.type
_entity.pdbx_description
1 polymer ?
#
loop_
_entity_poly.entity_id
_entity_poly.type
_entity_poly.pdbx_seq_one_letter_code
_entity_poly.pdbx_strand_id
1 'polypeptide(L)'
;MDDRKLKILSAVVNEYIVTGEPVGSKAIMAHVKASSATIRNEMAELEKQGYLEQPHTSAGRIPTYKGYRLYVDQLMEQNQLTANEKKMLDSMIPQEYVTEEDLVNKASMALADLTKCAAVVANATPKFSLISKVEVIPTGKRMYVILMITSNGSIKNKVCRLEFDLSQDQLEFFDNFVKENLNGVPIDSLSDAYLEKLTEAMGTYMMTLSPLVSEIMKMTKEMSSVSIKGQSNLLTCKDFNQNEIISFLDNQKELKGFIDDTFSGLHVMFSPERDGFVIHNSSIITAPFSKDGKTAGALGLIGPMRLDYAKFIPCLLYTSPSPRDA
;
A
#
# COMPACT_ATOMS: atom_id res chain seq x y z
N MET A 1 -3.19 25.62 21.98
CA MET A 1 -1.93 25.24 22.62
C MET A 1 -0.95 26.43 22.47
N ASP A 2 -0.12 26.71 23.47
CA ASP A 2 0.86 27.81 23.41
C ASP A 2 1.98 27.46 22.40
N ASP A 3 2.47 28.47 21.68
CA ASP A 3 3.51 28.34 20.64
C ASP A 3 4.79 27.63 21.16
N ARG A 4 5.15 27.86 22.43
CA ARG A 4 6.27 27.20 23.08
C ARG A 4 6.04 25.71 23.25
N LYS A 5 4.86 25.27 23.64
CA LYS A 5 4.49 23.86 23.77
C LYS A 5 4.55 23.15 22.43
N LEU A 6 4.08 23.81 21.37
CA LEU A 6 4.17 23.28 20.01
C LEU A 6 5.62 23.08 19.57
N LYS A 7 6.49 24.05 19.84
CA LYS A 7 7.94 23.94 19.56
C LYS A 7 8.60 22.83 20.37
N ILE A 8 8.22 22.66 21.64
CA ILE A 8 8.74 21.56 22.47
C ILE A 8 8.29 20.23 21.93
N LEU A 9 7.01 20.08 21.59
CA LEU A 9 6.48 18.84 21.00
C LEU A 9 7.19 18.50 19.69
N SER A 10 7.33 19.47 18.79
CA SER A 10 8.05 19.27 17.53
C SER A 10 9.51 18.85 17.77
N ALA A 11 10.21 19.49 18.71
CA ALA A 11 11.59 19.14 19.04
C ALA A 11 11.69 17.73 19.65
N VAL A 12 10.75 17.32 20.51
CA VAL A 12 10.71 15.97 21.08
C VAL A 12 10.45 14.94 19.99
N VAL A 13 9.49 15.18 19.09
CA VAL A 13 9.20 14.26 17.99
C VAL A 13 10.40 14.10 17.06
N ASN A 14 11.02 15.20 16.64
CA ASN A 14 12.19 15.16 15.77
C ASN A 14 13.38 14.42 16.40
N GLU A 15 13.67 14.68 17.67
CA GLU A 15 14.75 14.01 18.39
C GLU A 15 14.48 12.52 18.56
N TYR A 16 13.22 12.15 18.86
CA TYR A 16 12.83 10.74 19.01
C TYR A 16 12.84 9.98 17.67
N ILE A 17 12.45 10.61 16.57
CA ILE A 17 12.56 10.02 15.21
C ILE A 17 14.01 9.63 14.92
N VAL A 18 14.96 10.51 15.26
CA VAL A 18 16.39 10.29 14.97
C VAL A 18 17.02 9.26 15.90
N THR A 19 16.74 9.36 17.21
CA THR A 19 17.46 8.57 18.22
C THR A 19 16.74 7.25 18.58
N GLY A 20 15.41 7.23 18.52
CA GLY A 20 14.60 6.12 19.06
C GLY A 20 14.62 6.02 20.58
N GLU A 21 15.24 6.98 21.28
CA GLU A 21 15.43 6.97 22.73
C GLU A 21 14.57 8.04 23.41
N PRO A 22 14.07 7.81 24.64
CA PRO A 22 13.27 8.78 25.35
C PRO A 22 13.99 10.13 25.52
N VAL A 23 13.34 11.22 25.12
CA VAL A 23 13.94 12.55 25.01
C VAL A 23 13.90 13.29 26.33
N GLY A 24 15.07 13.65 26.83
CA GLY A 24 15.21 14.48 28.03
C GLY A 24 15.15 15.98 27.72
N SER A 25 14.75 16.80 28.69
CA SER A 25 14.65 18.25 28.50
C SER A 25 15.98 18.92 28.08
N LYS A 26 17.12 18.34 28.40
CA LYS A 26 18.44 18.86 27.99
C LYS A 26 18.71 18.64 26.49
N ALA A 27 18.22 17.53 25.90
CA ALA A 27 18.47 17.20 24.51
C ALA A 27 17.89 18.27 23.56
N ILE A 28 16.75 18.84 23.92
CA ILE A 28 16.04 19.81 23.06
C ILE A 28 16.28 21.28 23.43
N MET A 29 17.15 21.57 24.41
CA MET A 29 17.48 22.96 24.79
C MET A 29 18.03 23.80 23.62
N ALA A 30 18.75 23.17 22.69
CA ALA A 30 19.30 23.86 21.53
C ALA A 30 18.19 24.32 20.55
N HIS A 31 17.08 23.64 20.52
CA HIS A 31 15.95 23.90 19.61
C HIS A 31 14.89 24.80 20.25
N VAL A 32 14.87 24.89 21.57
CA VAL A 32 13.88 25.69 22.31
C VAL A 32 14.59 26.68 23.22
N LYS A 33 14.37 27.97 22.99
CA LYS A 33 14.97 29.04 23.82
C LYS A 33 14.32 29.09 25.21
N ALA A 34 14.58 28.08 26.05
CA ALA A 34 14.06 28.00 27.41
C ALA A 34 15.01 27.20 28.32
N SER A 35 14.87 27.36 29.63
CA SER A 35 15.65 26.59 30.61
C SER A 35 15.20 25.12 30.62
N SER A 36 16.10 24.19 30.98
CA SER A 36 15.77 22.77 31.12
C SER A 36 14.61 22.53 32.11
N ALA A 37 14.50 23.35 33.15
CA ALA A 37 13.39 23.29 34.12
C ALA A 37 12.06 23.69 33.47
N THR A 38 12.05 24.78 32.71
CA THR A 38 10.89 25.24 31.95
C THR A 38 10.43 24.16 30.94
N ILE A 39 11.38 23.64 30.15
CA ILE A 39 11.10 22.56 29.15
C ILE A 39 10.50 21.34 29.85
N ARG A 40 11.04 20.92 30.99
CA ARG A 40 10.53 19.77 31.75
C ARG A 40 9.10 19.97 32.22
N ASN A 41 8.76 21.18 32.71
CA ASN A 41 7.40 21.50 33.12
C ASN A 41 6.41 21.46 31.94
N GLU A 42 6.80 22.03 30.79
CA GLU A 42 5.97 22.00 29.57
C GLU A 42 5.82 20.58 29.03
N MET A 43 6.87 19.75 29.08
CA MET A 43 6.78 18.33 28.72
C MET A 43 5.80 17.58 29.63
N ALA A 44 5.77 17.88 30.95
CA ALA A 44 4.81 17.29 31.87
C ALA A 44 3.38 17.74 31.58
N GLU A 45 3.16 18.97 31.13
CA GLU A 45 1.86 19.45 30.69
C GLU A 45 1.40 18.77 29.38
N LEU A 46 2.31 18.59 28.41
CA LEU A 46 2.05 17.84 27.18
C LEU A 46 1.73 16.36 27.46
N GLU A 47 2.36 15.77 28.47
CA GLU A 47 2.05 14.43 28.96
C GLU A 47 0.63 14.35 29.54
N LYS A 48 0.23 15.29 30.43
CA LYS A 48 -1.13 15.36 30.94
C LYS A 48 -2.18 15.53 29.84
N GLN A 49 -1.84 16.21 28.75
CA GLN A 49 -2.71 16.39 27.59
C GLN A 49 -2.69 15.19 26.64
N GLY A 50 -1.87 14.18 26.91
CA GLY A 50 -1.76 12.94 26.16
C GLY A 50 -0.99 13.02 24.84
N TYR A 51 -0.17 14.06 24.63
CA TYR A 51 0.72 14.19 23.47
C TYR A 51 2.07 13.53 23.66
N LEU A 52 2.53 13.45 24.89
CA LEU A 52 3.75 12.76 25.29
C LEU A 52 3.41 11.70 26.34
N GLU A 53 4.31 10.75 26.51
CA GLU A 53 4.26 9.79 27.62
C GLU A 53 5.65 9.51 28.18
N GLN A 54 5.69 9.03 29.42
CA GLN A 54 6.92 8.64 30.09
C GLN A 54 6.97 7.12 30.19
N PRO A 55 7.85 6.43 29.44
CA PRO A 55 7.88 4.97 29.47
C PRO A 55 8.31 4.41 30.82
N HIS A 56 9.18 5.10 31.58
CA HIS A 56 9.65 4.70 32.91
C HIS A 56 9.91 5.94 33.79
N THR A 57 9.80 5.82 35.09
CA THR A 57 9.84 6.89 36.09
C THR A 57 11.08 7.84 35.97
N SER A 58 12.21 7.32 35.48
CA SER A 58 13.46 8.11 35.28
C SER A 58 13.75 8.43 33.82
N ALA A 59 12.90 7.99 32.88
CA ALA A 59 13.10 8.21 31.47
C ALA A 59 12.72 9.63 31.03
N GLY A 60 13.19 10.03 29.85
CA GLY A 60 12.66 11.19 29.12
C GLY A 60 11.20 11.00 28.73
N ARG A 61 10.78 11.69 27.69
CA ARG A 61 9.43 11.57 27.13
C ARG A 61 9.51 11.03 25.70
N ILE A 62 8.50 10.25 25.32
CA ILE A 62 8.30 9.80 23.95
C ILE A 62 6.97 10.34 23.43
N PRO A 63 6.82 10.57 22.12
CA PRO A 63 5.56 11.00 21.55
C PRO A 63 4.51 9.86 21.58
N THR A 64 3.26 10.19 21.94
CA THR A 64 2.12 9.31 21.72
C THR A 64 1.64 9.42 20.25
N TYR A 65 0.69 8.56 19.85
CA TYR A 65 0.08 8.69 18.51
C TYR A 65 -0.58 10.07 18.31
N LYS A 66 -1.17 10.66 19.37
CA LYS A 66 -1.74 12.02 19.31
C LYS A 66 -0.65 13.09 19.10
N GLY A 67 0.53 12.88 19.70
CA GLY A 67 1.69 13.74 19.48
C GLY A 67 2.18 13.68 18.03
N TYR A 68 2.30 12.50 17.48
CA TYR A 68 2.65 12.32 16.04
C TYR A 68 1.59 12.91 15.12
N ARG A 69 0.30 12.70 15.39
CA ARG A 69 -0.79 13.25 14.60
C ARG A 69 -0.70 14.77 14.53
N LEU A 70 -0.57 15.43 15.68
CA LEU A 70 -0.44 16.88 15.74
C LEU A 70 0.84 17.38 15.03
N TYR A 71 1.94 16.63 15.16
CA TYR A 71 3.18 16.95 14.47
C TYR A 71 3.02 16.89 12.95
N VAL A 72 2.48 15.80 12.42
CA VAL A 72 2.29 15.61 10.97
C VAL A 72 1.31 16.62 10.39
N ASP A 73 0.21 16.90 11.09
CA ASP A 73 -0.86 17.75 10.57
C ASP A 73 -0.53 19.25 10.63
N GLN A 74 0.28 19.70 11.60
CA GLN A 74 0.43 21.13 11.89
C GLN A 74 1.85 21.62 12.12
N LEU A 75 2.77 20.77 12.55
CA LEU A 75 4.07 21.23 13.05
C LEU A 75 5.24 20.85 12.13
N MET A 76 5.05 19.84 11.32
CA MET A 76 6.09 19.32 10.44
C MET A 76 6.36 20.29 9.29
N GLU A 77 7.63 20.69 9.16
CA GLU A 77 8.10 21.36 7.95
C GLU A 77 8.42 20.27 6.90
N GLN A 78 7.78 20.34 5.75
CA GLN A 78 8.08 19.40 4.65
C GLN A 78 9.45 19.75 4.06
N ASN A 79 10.37 18.81 4.11
CA ASN A 79 11.66 18.94 3.46
C ASN A 79 11.51 18.81 1.94
N GLN A 80 12.22 19.65 1.19
CA GLN A 80 12.35 19.40 -0.25
C GLN A 80 13.43 18.34 -0.47
N LEU A 81 13.18 17.42 -1.40
CA LEU A 81 14.20 16.45 -1.80
C LEU A 81 15.43 17.18 -2.37
N THR A 82 16.58 16.80 -1.86
CA THR A 82 17.86 17.26 -2.39
C THR A 82 18.10 16.73 -3.81
N ALA A 83 18.94 17.40 -4.57
CA ALA A 83 19.32 16.96 -5.92
C ALA A 83 19.93 15.53 -5.91
N ASN A 84 20.63 15.16 -4.85
CA ASN A 84 21.23 13.82 -4.70
C ASN A 84 20.15 12.75 -4.45
N GLU A 85 19.15 13.04 -3.61
CA GLU A 85 18.03 12.12 -3.35
C GLU A 85 17.19 11.90 -4.60
N LYS A 86 16.91 12.98 -5.35
CA LYS A 86 16.22 12.86 -6.65
C LYS A 86 17.00 11.99 -7.63
N LYS A 87 18.33 12.25 -7.80
CA LYS A 87 19.19 11.43 -8.65
C LYS A 87 19.24 9.98 -8.21
N MET A 88 19.25 9.71 -6.90
CA MET A 88 19.24 8.36 -6.38
C MET A 88 17.93 7.65 -6.75
N LEU A 89 16.78 8.29 -6.52
CA LEU A 89 15.47 7.74 -6.91
C LEU A 89 15.39 7.53 -8.43
N ASP A 90 15.81 8.51 -9.23
CA ASP A 90 15.79 8.41 -10.70
C ASP A 90 16.71 7.29 -11.21
N SER A 91 17.84 7.02 -10.54
CA SER A 91 18.71 5.90 -10.90
C SER A 91 18.15 4.52 -10.57
N MET A 92 17.28 4.44 -9.58
CA MET A 92 16.61 3.21 -9.15
C MET A 92 15.35 2.91 -9.96
N ILE A 93 14.76 3.95 -10.58
CA ILE A 93 13.57 3.85 -11.42
C ILE A 93 14.01 4.05 -12.87
N PRO A 94 14.08 2.98 -13.70
CA PRO A 94 14.52 3.11 -15.08
C PRO A 94 13.58 4.02 -15.88
N GLN A 95 14.15 4.78 -16.81
CA GLN A 95 13.38 5.63 -17.73
C GLN A 95 12.62 4.79 -18.77
N GLU A 96 13.11 3.60 -19.06
CA GLU A 96 12.45 2.64 -19.95
C GLU A 96 11.81 1.54 -19.13
N TYR A 97 10.51 1.35 -19.29
CA TYR A 97 9.74 0.28 -18.66
C TYR A 97 8.85 -0.41 -19.70
N VAL A 98 8.70 -1.72 -19.54
CA VAL A 98 7.92 -2.53 -20.49
C VAL A 98 6.42 -2.39 -20.20
N THR A 99 6.07 -2.30 -18.91
CA THR A 99 4.68 -2.15 -18.46
C THR A 99 4.62 -1.20 -17.28
N GLU A 100 3.44 -0.60 -17.05
CA GLU A 100 3.20 0.24 -15.87
C GLU A 100 3.34 -0.53 -14.56
N GLU A 101 2.95 -1.79 -14.55
CA GLU A 101 3.15 -2.67 -13.41
C GLU A 101 4.64 -2.82 -13.07
N ASP A 102 5.51 -2.89 -14.08
CA ASP A 102 6.96 -2.91 -13.91
C ASP A 102 7.47 -1.59 -13.32
N LEU A 103 6.99 -0.44 -13.82
CA LEU A 103 7.33 0.88 -13.30
C LEU A 103 6.97 1.01 -11.82
N VAL A 104 5.72 0.69 -11.46
CA VAL A 104 5.21 0.79 -10.08
C VAL A 104 5.96 -0.18 -9.16
N ASN A 105 6.27 -1.39 -9.63
CA ASN A 105 7.07 -2.35 -8.88
C ASN A 105 8.49 -1.83 -8.59
N LYS A 106 9.15 -1.24 -9.59
CA LYS A 106 10.49 -0.66 -9.43
C LYS A 106 10.48 0.57 -8.52
N ALA A 107 9.48 1.44 -8.67
CA ALA A 107 9.28 2.58 -7.78
C ALA A 107 9.07 2.15 -6.31
N SER A 108 8.27 1.11 -6.08
CA SER A 108 8.06 0.59 -4.71
C SER A 108 9.32 -0.08 -4.14
N MET A 109 10.12 -0.77 -4.95
CA MET A 109 11.40 -1.31 -4.50
C MET A 109 12.38 -0.19 -4.15
N ALA A 110 12.50 0.83 -4.99
CA ALA A 110 13.34 2.00 -4.72
C ALA A 110 12.97 2.71 -3.43
N LEU A 111 11.66 2.90 -3.19
CA LEU A 111 11.16 3.46 -1.94
C LEU A 111 11.51 2.59 -0.73
N ALA A 112 11.29 1.28 -0.80
CA ALA A 112 11.62 0.36 0.28
C ALA A 112 13.11 0.38 0.62
N ASP A 113 13.97 0.43 -0.40
CA ASP A 113 15.43 0.48 -0.24
C ASP A 113 15.91 1.81 0.35
N LEU A 114 15.33 2.93 -0.09
CA LEU A 114 15.70 4.25 0.39
C LEU A 114 15.22 4.50 1.84
N THR A 115 13.98 4.12 2.13
CA THR A 115 13.33 4.44 3.41
C THR A 115 13.59 3.39 4.50
N LYS A 116 14.06 2.20 4.12
CA LYS A 116 14.14 1.01 5.00
C LYS A 116 12.79 0.64 5.62
N CYS A 117 11.70 0.98 4.93
CA CYS A 117 10.33 0.60 5.24
C CYS A 117 9.84 -0.48 4.28
N ALA A 118 8.64 -1.02 4.50
CA ALA A 118 7.96 -1.76 3.46
C ALA A 118 7.17 -0.80 2.57
N ALA A 119 7.31 -0.94 1.27
CA ALA A 119 6.50 -0.22 0.30
C ALA A 119 5.29 -1.06 -0.10
N VAL A 120 4.14 -0.44 -0.14
CA VAL A 120 2.86 -1.07 -0.48
C VAL A 120 2.31 -0.43 -1.72
N VAL A 121 1.88 -1.26 -2.66
CA VAL A 121 1.19 -0.83 -3.87
C VAL A 121 -0.21 -1.42 -3.85
N ALA A 122 -1.21 -0.57 -3.95
CA ALA A 122 -2.55 -0.97 -4.30
C ALA A 122 -2.88 -0.40 -5.68
N ASN A 123 -3.08 -1.28 -6.63
CA ASN A 123 -3.61 -0.86 -7.91
C ASN A 123 -5.11 -0.60 -7.74
N ALA A 124 -5.54 0.63 -8.02
CA ALA A 124 -6.93 0.86 -8.25
C ALA A 124 -7.29 -0.03 -9.44
N THR A 125 -8.14 -1.00 -9.25
CA THR A 125 -8.84 -1.58 -10.41
C THR A 125 -9.51 -0.36 -11.04
N PRO A 126 -9.17 0.05 -12.26
CA PRO A 126 -9.90 1.16 -12.87
C PRO A 126 -11.35 0.74 -12.82
N LYS A 127 -12.23 1.53 -12.20
CA LYS A 127 -13.68 1.26 -12.10
C LYS A 127 -14.33 0.95 -13.45
N PHE A 128 -13.56 1.03 -14.52
CA PHE A 128 -13.93 0.86 -15.92
C PHE A 128 -12.96 -0.05 -16.70
N SER A 129 -12.14 -0.87 -16.02
CA SER A 129 -11.32 -1.84 -16.76
C SER A 129 -12.24 -2.93 -17.30
N LEU A 130 -12.28 -3.01 -18.63
CA LEU A 130 -13.09 -4.01 -19.33
C LEU A 130 -12.24 -5.25 -19.62
N ILE A 131 -12.84 -6.41 -19.61
CA ILE A 131 -12.22 -7.60 -20.18
C ILE A 131 -12.16 -7.41 -21.70
N SER A 132 -10.97 -7.32 -22.27
CA SER A 132 -10.77 -7.20 -23.71
C SER A 132 -10.76 -8.58 -24.38
N LYS A 133 -10.16 -9.57 -23.70
CA LYS A 133 -10.05 -10.92 -24.24
C LYS A 133 -9.81 -11.93 -23.11
N VAL A 134 -10.42 -13.10 -23.25
CA VAL A 134 -10.07 -14.30 -22.48
C VAL A 134 -9.84 -15.45 -23.47
N GLU A 135 -8.76 -16.18 -23.28
CA GLU A 135 -8.43 -17.39 -24.04
C GLU A 135 -8.16 -18.56 -23.10
N VAL A 136 -8.55 -19.75 -23.50
CA VAL A 136 -8.21 -21.01 -22.82
C VAL A 136 -7.35 -21.85 -23.76
N ILE A 137 -6.09 -22.04 -23.34
CA ILE A 137 -5.06 -22.69 -24.14
C ILE A 137 -4.77 -24.07 -23.54
N PRO A 138 -5.01 -25.18 -24.24
CA PRO A 138 -4.61 -26.49 -23.79
C PRO A 138 -3.08 -26.61 -23.78
N THR A 139 -2.49 -27.02 -22.65
CA THR A 139 -1.04 -27.14 -22.48
C THR A 139 -0.59 -28.54 -22.15
N GLY A 140 -1.51 -29.44 -21.88
CA GLY A 140 -1.26 -30.83 -21.56
C GLY A 140 -2.52 -31.57 -21.16
N LYS A 141 -2.38 -32.81 -20.75
CA LYS A 141 -3.50 -33.64 -20.34
C LYS A 141 -4.24 -33.01 -19.15
N ARG A 142 -5.48 -32.58 -19.34
CA ARG A 142 -6.32 -31.89 -18.35
C ARG A 142 -5.75 -30.55 -17.85
N MET A 143 -4.75 -30.01 -18.55
CA MET A 143 -4.07 -28.79 -18.16
C MET A 143 -4.34 -27.69 -19.17
N TYR A 144 -4.81 -26.56 -18.67
CA TYR A 144 -5.21 -25.40 -19.48
C TYR A 144 -4.60 -24.12 -18.87
N VAL A 145 -4.14 -23.24 -19.74
CA VAL A 145 -3.78 -21.86 -19.34
C VAL A 145 -4.93 -20.95 -19.71
N ILE A 146 -5.49 -20.27 -18.72
CA ILE A 146 -6.43 -19.19 -18.94
C ILE A 146 -5.61 -17.91 -19.07
N LEU A 147 -5.74 -17.22 -20.20
CA LEU A 147 -5.14 -15.92 -20.46
C LEU A 147 -6.23 -14.86 -20.50
N MET A 148 -6.12 -13.83 -19.67
CA MET A 148 -7.07 -12.70 -19.63
C MET A 148 -6.32 -11.41 -19.92
N ILE A 149 -6.83 -10.62 -20.87
CA ILE A 149 -6.34 -9.32 -21.27
C ILE A 149 -7.43 -8.29 -21.00
N THR A 150 -7.04 -7.16 -20.39
CA THR A 150 -7.96 -6.08 -20.07
C THR A 150 -7.72 -4.84 -20.91
N SER A 151 -8.68 -3.93 -20.97
CA SER A 151 -8.63 -2.71 -21.79
C SER A 151 -7.49 -1.75 -21.42
N ASN A 152 -6.94 -1.88 -20.21
CA ASN A 152 -5.76 -1.13 -19.77
C ASN A 152 -4.43 -1.81 -20.13
N GLY A 153 -4.45 -2.92 -20.89
CA GLY A 153 -3.26 -3.66 -21.31
C GLY A 153 -2.71 -4.63 -20.26
N SER A 154 -3.36 -4.79 -19.10
CA SER A 154 -2.96 -5.79 -18.12
C SER A 154 -3.21 -7.20 -18.65
N ILE A 155 -2.21 -8.08 -18.50
CA ILE A 155 -2.28 -9.48 -18.92
C ILE A 155 -2.14 -10.34 -17.67
N LYS A 156 -3.12 -11.19 -17.42
CA LYS A 156 -3.09 -12.20 -16.35
C LYS A 156 -3.19 -13.58 -16.96
N ASN A 157 -2.51 -14.53 -16.37
CA ASN A 157 -2.61 -15.93 -16.75
C ASN A 157 -2.71 -16.80 -15.51
N LYS A 158 -3.37 -17.94 -15.67
CA LYS A 158 -3.51 -18.94 -14.61
C LYS A 158 -3.56 -20.32 -15.20
N VAL A 159 -2.83 -21.26 -14.59
CA VAL A 159 -2.91 -22.67 -14.96
C VAL A 159 -4.10 -23.29 -14.22
N CYS A 160 -5.01 -23.89 -14.97
CA CYS A 160 -6.16 -24.61 -14.45
C CYS A 160 -6.05 -26.09 -14.80
N ARG A 161 -6.35 -26.97 -13.85
CA ARG A 161 -6.44 -28.41 -14.07
C ARG A 161 -7.89 -28.84 -13.96
N LEU A 162 -8.42 -29.45 -15.01
CA LEU A 162 -9.77 -29.99 -15.03
C LEU A 162 -9.78 -31.49 -14.70
N GLU A 163 -10.96 -32.00 -14.37
CA GLU A 163 -11.13 -33.43 -14.14
C GLU A 163 -11.11 -34.23 -15.45
N PHE A 164 -11.50 -33.60 -16.55
CA PHE A 164 -11.62 -34.19 -17.88
C PHE A 164 -10.83 -33.40 -18.91
N ASP A 165 -10.41 -34.07 -19.98
CA ASP A 165 -9.90 -33.38 -21.16
C ASP A 165 -11.09 -32.79 -21.93
N LEU A 166 -10.96 -31.52 -22.34
CA LEU A 166 -11.98 -30.87 -23.17
C LEU A 166 -11.89 -31.34 -24.61
N SER A 167 -13.02 -31.61 -25.22
CA SER A 167 -13.12 -31.84 -26.67
C SER A 167 -12.93 -30.52 -27.44
N GLN A 168 -12.67 -30.62 -28.74
CA GLN A 168 -12.56 -29.47 -29.62
C GLN A 168 -13.87 -28.63 -29.61
N ASP A 169 -15.04 -29.30 -29.63
CA ASP A 169 -16.33 -28.64 -29.58
C ASP A 169 -16.57 -27.89 -28.27
N GLN A 170 -16.08 -28.43 -27.16
CA GLN A 170 -16.17 -27.75 -25.85
C GLN A 170 -15.27 -26.51 -25.77
N LEU A 171 -14.07 -26.57 -26.35
CA LEU A 171 -13.17 -25.41 -26.44
C LEU A 171 -13.75 -24.32 -27.33
N GLU A 172 -14.30 -24.69 -28.51
CA GLU A 172 -14.92 -23.75 -29.41
C GLU A 172 -16.18 -23.11 -28.80
N PHE A 173 -17.02 -23.93 -28.14
CA PHE A 173 -18.16 -23.44 -27.39
C PHE A 173 -17.70 -22.40 -26.32
N PHE A 174 -16.68 -22.75 -25.55
CA PHE A 174 -16.22 -21.87 -24.48
C PHE A 174 -15.63 -20.55 -25.01
N ASP A 175 -14.87 -20.57 -26.10
CA ASP A 175 -14.36 -19.40 -26.76
C ASP A 175 -15.47 -18.45 -27.23
N ASN A 176 -16.53 -18.99 -27.85
CA ASN A 176 -17.70 -18.22 -28.26
C ASN A 176 -18.48 -17.69 -27.05
N PHE A 177 -18.66 -18.51 -26.03
CA PHE A 177 -19.35 -18.15 -24.79
C PHE A 177 -18.65 -16.99 -24.08
N VAL A 178 -17.33 -17.02 -23.96
CA VAL A 178 -16.52 -15.96 -23.35
C VAL A 178 -16.59 -14.68 -24.17
N LYS A 179 -16.52 -14.77 -25.50
CA LYS A 179 -16.65 -13.59 -26.38
C LYS A 179 -17.99 -12.89 -26.22
N GLU A 180 -19.07 -13.64 -26.08
CA GLU A 180 -20.41 -13.08 -25.95
C GLU A 180 -20.72 -12.53 -24.56
N ASN A 181 -20.20 -13.17 -23.52
CA ASN A 181 -20.59 -12.89 -22.15
C ASN A 181 -19.56 -12.15 -21.30
N LEU A 182 -18.28 -12.16 -21.67
CA LEU A 182 -17.22 -11.54 -20.87
C LEU A 182 -16.50 -10.39 -21.58
N ASN A 183 -16.39 -10.39 -22.92
CA ASN A 183 -15.72 -9.31 -23.61
C ASN A 183 -16.50 -7.99 -23.48
N GLY A 184 -15.80 -6.92 -23.14
CA GLY A 184 -16.40 -5.60 -22.91
C GLY A 184 -17.08 -5.44 -21.55
N VAL A 185 -17.08 -6.48 -20.71
CA VAL A 185 -17.67 -6.41 -19.38
C VAL A 185 -16.73 -5.75 -18.40
N PRO A 186 -17.19 -4.75 -17.60
CA PRO A 186 -16.41 -4.16 -16.54
C PRO A 186 -16.05 -5.20 -15.47
N ILE A 187 -14.79 -5.21 -15.03
CA ILE A 187 -14.29 -6.18 -14.04
C ILE A 187 -15.06 -6.09 -12.72
N ASP A 188 -15.39 -4.90 -12.27
CA ASP A 188 -16.14 -4.65 -11.04
C ASP A 188 -17.62 -5.04 -11.11
N SER A 189 -18.18 -5.25 -12.30
CA SER A 189 -19.53 -5.80 -12.46
C SER A 189 -19.60 -7.33 -12.31
N LEU A 190 -18.44 -8.01 -12.26
CA LEU A 190 -18.33 -9.45 -12.13
C LEU A 190 -18.55 -9.89 -10.66
N SER A 191 -19.80 -9.91 -10.25
CA SER A 191 -20.25 -10.37 -8.93
C SER A 191 -20.51 -11.89 -8.91
N ASP A 192 -20.72 -12.43 -7.70
CA ASP A 192 -21.11 -13.85 -7.57
C ASP A 192 -22.46 -14.14 -8.23
N ALA A 193 -23.39 -13.16 -8.22
CA ALA A 193 -24.65 -13.27 -8.98
C ALA A 193 -24.43 -13.27 -10.51
N TYR A 194 -23.39 -12.61 -11.00
CA TYR A 194 -23.00 -12.68 -12.41
C TYR A 194 -22.42 -14.06 -12.76
N LEU A 195 -21.63 -14.65 -11.87
CA LEU A 195 -21.11 -16.01 -12.00
C LEU A 195 -22.25 -17.04 -12.12
N GLU A 196 -23.28 -16.93 -11.28
CA GLU A 196 -24.45 -17.82 -11.34
C GLU A 196 -25.11 -17.74 -12.71
N LYS A 197 -25.38 -16.54 -13.23
CA LYS A 197 -25.94 -16.34 -14.57
C LYS A 197 -25.06 -16.91 -15.67
N LEU A 198 -23.76 -16.74 -15.60
CA LEU A 198 -22.83 -17.33 -16.57
C LEU A 198 -22.87 -18.86 -16.52
N THR A 199 -22.94 -19.43 -15.32
CA THR A 199 -22.99 -20.88 -15.13
C THR A 199 -24.27 -21.46 -15.68
N GLU A 200 -25.41 -20.83 -15.45
CA GLU A 200 -26.70 -21.24 -16.03
C GLU A 200 -26.69 -21.16 -17.56
N ALA A 201 -26.08 -20.11 -18.13
CA ALA A 201 -26.01 -19.89 -19.57
C ALA A 201 -25.16 -20.96 -20.31
N MET A 202 -24.27 -21.68 -19.62
CA MET A 202 -23.50 -22.78 -20.20
C MET A 202 -24.33 -24.04 -20.51
N GLY A 203 -25.51 -24.16 -19.92
CA GLY A 203 -26.43 -25.27 -20.22
C GLY A 203 -25.81 -26.65 -20.00
N THR A 204 -25.77 -27.48 -21.04
CA THR A 204 -25.24 -28.85 -20.98
C THR A 204 -23.76 -28.94 -20.67
N TYR A 205 -22.97 -27.87 -20.90
CA TYR A 205 -21.55 -27.83 -20.64
C TYR A 205 -21.20 -27.29 -19.21
N MET A 206 -22.23 -26.96 -18.41
CA MET A 206 -22.05 -26.37 -17.08
C MET A 206 -21.11 -27.20 -16.19
N MET A 207 -21.28 -28.52 -16.14
CA MET A 207 -20.47 -29.38 -15.28
C MET A 207 -18.98 -29.45 -15.66
N THR A 208 -18.67 -29.33 -16.97
CA THR A 208 -17.31 -29.42 -17.48
C THR A 208 -16.61 -28.10 -17.56
N LEU A 209 -17.29 -26.99 -17.80
CA LEU A 209 -16.69 -25.67 -18.09
C LEU A 209 -16.84 -24.66 -16.94
N SER A 210 -17.74 -24.90 -15.97
CA SER A 210 -17.87 -23.99 -14.81
C SER A 210 -16.57 -23.79 -14.01
N PRO A 211 -15.65 -24.77 -13.88
CA PRO A 211 -14.38 -24.51 -13.22
C PRO A 211 -13.54 -23.44 -13.92
N LEU A 212 -13.57 -23.36 -15.25
CA LEU A 212 -12.87 -22.32 -16.02
C LEU A 212 -13.45 -20.93 -15.72
N VAL A 213 -14.77 -20.80 -15.71
CA VAL A 213 -15.45 -19.53 -15.39
C VAL A 213 -15.14 -19.13 -13.93
N SER A 214 -15.18 -20.09 -13.00
CA SER A 214 -14.81 -19.84 -11.60
C SER A 214 -13.37 -19.33 -11.46
N GLU A 215 -12.42 -19.91 -12.21
CA GLU A 215 -11.03 -19.43 -12.19
C GLU A 215 -10.90 -18.03 -12.84
N ILE A 216 -11.62 -17.74 -13.92
CA ILE A 216 -11.68 -16.37 -14.49
C ILE A 216 -12.17 -15.38 -13.45
N MET A 217 -13.24 -15.69 -12.71
CA MET A 217 -13.77 -14.82 -11.65
C MET A 217 -12.78 -14.64 -10.50
N LYS A 218 -12.02 -15.66 -10.12
CA LYS A 218 -10.94 -15.51 -9.13
C LYS A 218 -9.83 -14.62 -9.65
N MET A 219 -9.43 -14.76 -10.92
CA MET A 219 -8.43 -13.91 -11.54
C MET A 219 -8.85 -12.44 -11.53
N THR A 220 -10.12 -12.12 -11.76
CA THR A 220 -10.62 -10.73 -11.68
C THR A 220 -10.58 -10.18 -10.26
N LYS A 221 -10.91 -10.99 -9.25
CA LYS A 221 -10.77 -10.61 -7.84
C LYS A 221 -9.30 -10.39 -7.42
N GLU A 222 -8.38 -11.17 -7.99
CA GLU A 222 -6.93 -11.04 -7.77
C GLU A 222 -6.31 -9.82 -8.50
N MET A 223 -6.98 -9.24 -9.49
CA MET A 223 -6.50 -8.04 -10.20
C MET A 223 -6.47 -6.77 -9.35
N SER A 224 -7.26 -6.73 -8.28
CA SER A 224 -7.21 -5.67 -7.27
C SER A 224 -6.26 -6.06 -6.12
N SER A 225 -5.08 -6.57 -6.42
CA SER A 225 -4.13 -7.04 -5.42
C SER A 225 -3.32 -5.91 -4.81
N VAL A 226 -3.08 -6.03 -3.51
CA VAL A 226 -2.06 -5.25 -2.80
C VAL A 226 -0.74 -6.01 -2.92
N SER A 227 0.31 -5.32 -3.35
CA SER A 227 1.68 -5.84 -3.41
C SER A 227 2.52 -5.15 -2.34
N ILE A 228 3.34 -5.93 -1.61
CA ILE A 228 4.27 -5.41 -0.60
C ILE A 228 5.69 -5.70 -1.07
N LYS A 229 6.56 -4.68 -1.04
CA LYS A 229 7.99 -4.79 -1.30
C LYS A 229 8.77 -4.41 -0.04
N GLY A 230 9.98 -4.96 0.12
CA GLY A 230 10.81 -4.67 1.29
C GLY A 230 10.26 -5.24 2.60
N GLN A 231 9.55 -6.35 2.59
CA GLN A 231 9.01 -7.05 3.77
C GLN A 231 10.09 -7.35 4.81
N SER A 232 11.32 -7.65 4.37
CA SER A 232 12.48 -7.86 5.24
C SER A 232 12.80 -6.65 6.13
N ASN A 233 12.49 -5.43 5.67
CA ASN A 233 12.69 -4.22 6.46
C ASN A 233 11.79 -4.20 7.70
N LEU A 234 10.55 -4.69 7.59
CA LEU A 234 9.65 -4.83 8.75
C LEU A 234 10.19 -5.86 9.73
N LEU A 235 10.65 -7.02 9.25
CA LEU A 235 11.17 -8.10 10.08
C LEU A 235 12.45 -7.72 10.84
N THR A 236 13.25 -6.82 10.28
CA THR A 236 14.50 -6.34 10.89
C THR A 236 14.30 -5.09 11.76
N CYS A 237 13.13 -4.46 11.71
CA CYS A 237 12.82 -3.29 12.51
C CYS A 237 12.64 -3.67 14.00
N LYS A 238 13.43 -3.03 14.87
CA LYS A 238 13.42 -3.32 16.31
C LYS A 238 12.16 -2.83 17.04
N ASP A 239 11.39 -1.94 16.41
CA ASP A 239 10.18 -1.36 17.00
C ASP A 239 8.98 -2.31 16.89
N PHE A 240 9.10 -3.41 16.15
CA PHE A 240 8.02 -4.32 15.87
C PHE A 240 8.15 -5.68 16.53
N ASN A 241 7.00 -6.27 16.83
CA ASN A 241 6.91 -7.68 17.21
C ASN A 241 6.89 -8.55 15.93
N GLN A 242 7.82 -9.50 15.83
CA GLN A 242 7.96 -10.36 14.65
C GLN A 242 6.70 -11.20 14.38
N ASN A 243 5.99 -11.66 15.42
CA ASN A 243 4.76 -12.44 15.23
C ASN A 243 3.64 -11.59 14.61
N GLU A 244 3.53 -10.33 15.00
CA GLU A 244 2.57 -9.40 14.40
C GLU A 244 2.87 -9.16 12.91
N ILE A 245 4.15 -9.02 12.56
CA ILE A 245 4.56 -8.84 11.16
C ILE A 245 4.23 -10.08 10.34
N ILE A 246 4.51 -11.28 10.85
CA ILE A 246 4.19 -12.52 10.14
C ILE A 246 2.68 -12.62 9.92
N SER A 247 1.88 -12.40 10.96
CA SER A 247 0.41 -12.39 10.85
C SER A 247 -0.11 -11.37 9.84
N PHE A 248 0.49 -10.19 9.80
CA PHE A 248 0.17 -9.14 8.84
C PHE A 248 0.50 -9.55 7.40
N LEU A 249 1.67 -10.16 7.17
CA LEU A 249 2.09 -10.59 5.84
C LEU A 249 1.23 -11.74 5.30
N ASP A 250 0.72 -12.58 6.19
CA ASP A 250 -0.19 -13.68 5.85
C ASP A 250 -1.62 -13.19 5.54
N ASN A 251 -2.04 -12.06 6.13
CA ASN A 251 -3.40 -11.52 5.99
C ASN A 251 -3.48 -10.23 5.16
N GLN A 252 -3.00 -10.29 3.91
CA GLN A 252 -2.96 -9.12 3.02
C GLN A 252 -4.35 -8.54 2.64
N LYS A 253 -5.45 -9.29 2.88
CA LYS A 253 -6.81 -8.81 2.58
C LYS A 253 -7.21 -7.60 3.41
N GLU A 254 -6.76 -7.54 4.67
CA GLU A 254 -7.04 -6.40 5.56
C GLU A 254 -6.32 -5.14 5.06
N LEU A 255 -5.09 -5.30 4.58
CA LEU A 255 -4.31 -4.19 4.02
C LEU A 255 -5.01 -3.52 2.83
N LYS A 256 -5.69 -4.29 1.99
CA LYS A 256 -6.47 -3.76 0.88
C LYS A 256 -7.55 -2.80 1.36
N GLY A 257 -8.33 -3.18 2.38
CA GLY A 257 -9.37 -2.32 2.95
C GLY A 257 -8.84 -1.00 3.50
N PHE A 258 -7.59 -0.98 4.01
CA PHE A 258 -6.96 0.26 4.47
C PHE A 258 -6.53 1.18 3.34
N ILE A 259 -6.11 0.62 2.21
CA ILE A 259 -5.57 1.40 1.08
C ILE A 259 -6.69 1.87 0.15
N ASP A 260 -7.76 1.12 0.02
CA ASP A 260 -8.91 1.49 -0.83
C ASP A 260 -9.52 2.85 -0.43
N ASP A 261 -9.47 3.21 0.86
CA ASP A 261 -9.93 4.52 1.36
C ASP A 261 -8.95 5.67 1.05
N THR A 262 -7.73 5.38 0.58
CA THR A 262 -6.65 6.37 0.45
C THR A 262 -6.43 6.90 -0.97
N PHE A 263 -7.29 6.54 -1.92
CA PHE A 263 -7.18 7.00 -3.31
C PHE A 263 -7.50 8.49 -3.52
N SER A 264 -7.96 9.19 -2.46
CA SER A 264 -8.39 10.58 -2.56
C SER A 264 -7.32 11.63 -2.23
N GLY A 265 -6.10 11.21 -1.83
CA GLY A 265 -5.04 12.16 -1.47
C GLY A 265 -3.91 11.52 -0.67
N LEU A 266 -3.02 12.37 -0.14
CA LEU A 266 -1.98 11.96 0.79
C LEU A 266 -2.62 11.66 2.16
N HIS A 267 -2.42 10.46 2.67
CA HIS A 267 -2.89 10.05 3.98
C HIS A 267 -1.73 9.53 4.84
N VAL A 268 -1.77 9.89 6.13
CA VAL A 268 -0.92 9.29 7.16
C VAL A 268 -1.86 8.66 8.20
N MET A 269 -1.74 7.38 8.44
CA MET A 269 -2.54 6.62 9.39
C MET A 269 -1.63 6.00 10.46
N PHE A 270 -2.07 6.02 11.70
CA PHE A 270 -1.39 5.40 12.82
C PHE A 270 -2.19 4.19 13.32
N SER A 271 -1.49 3.13 13.74
CA SER A 271 -2.13 1.89 14.18
C SER A 271 -3.22 2.07 15.26
N PRO A 272 -3.10 2.98 16.25
CA PRO A 272 -4.15 3.17 17.25
C PRO A 272 -5.41 3.90 16.74
N GLU A 273 -5.40 4.43 15.52
CA GLU A 273 -6.53 5.19 14.97
C GLU A 273 -7.58 4.32 14.28
N ARG A 274 -7.26 3.05 14.06
CA ARG A 274 -8.12 2.16 13.31
C ARG A 274 -8.13 0.75 13.90
N ASP A 275 -9.31 0.24 14.19
CA ASP A 275 -9.49 -1.16 14.56
C ASP A 275 -9.06 -2.09 13.40
N GLY A 276 -8.42 -3.20 13.73
CA GLY A 276 -7.92 -4.17 12.74
C GLY A 276 -6.49 -3.92 12.24
N PHE A 277 -5.80 -2.91 12.77
CA PHE A 277 -4.38 -2.73 12.46
C PHE A 277 -3.54 -3.77 13.23
N VAL A 278 -2.98 -4.73 12.51
CA VAL A 278 -2.32 -5.91 13.10
C VAL A 278 -0.94 -5.58 13.68
N ILE A 279 -0.22 -4.59 13.12
CA ILE A 279 1.11 -4.21 13.61
C ILE A 279 0.97 -3.00 14.55
N HIS A 280 1.15 -3.24 15.85
CA HIS A 280 1.18 -2.16 16.83
C HIS A 280 2.38 -1.23 16.60
N ASN A 281 2.26 0.02 17.04
CA ASN A 281 3.29 1.06 16.88
C ASN A 281 3.73 1.31 15.42
N SER A 282 2.86 0.99 14.45
CA SER A 282 3.12 1.25 13.04
C SER A 282 2.39 2.49 12.54
N SER A 283 2.88 3.00 11.41
CA SER A 283 2.19 4.00 10.60
C SER A 283 2.24 3.62 9.13
N ILE A 284 1.23 4.05 8.41
CA ILE A 284 1.15 3.93 6.95
C ILE A 284 1.06 5.34 6.37
N ILE A 285 1.92 5.64 5.40
CA ILE A 285 1.83 6.83 4.56
C ILE A 285 1.40 6.37 3.18
N THR A 286 0.34 6.94 2.62
CA THR A 286 -0.14 6.59 1.28
C THR A 286 -0.34 7.84 0.43
N ALA A 287 -0.04 7.73 -0.86
CA ALA A 287 -0.32 8.75 -1.85
C ALA A 287 -0.90 8.09 -3.11
N PRO A 288 -1.95 8.67 -3.73
CA PRO A 288 -2.45 8.18 -4.99
C PRO A 288 -1.44 8.45 -6.12
N PHE A 289 -1.43 7.58 -7.10
CA PHE A 289 -0.78 7.86 -8.36
C PHE A 289 -1.82 7.85 -9.49
N SER A 290 -1.58 8.65 -10.50
CA SER A 290 -2.53 8.86 -11.59
C SER A 290 -1.92 8.50 -12.93
N LYS A 291 -2.78 8.05 -13.84
CA LYS A 291 -2.49 7.84 -15.24
C LYS A 291 -3.55 8.53 -16.08
N ASP A 292 -3.13 9.25 -17.11
CA ASP A 292 -4.04 9.95 -18.04
C ASP A 292 -5.11 10.79 -17.30
N GLY A 293 -4.70 11.45 -16.21
CA GLY A 293 -5.56 12.27 -15.36
C GLY A 293 -6.56 11.47 -14.48
N LYS A 294 -6.47 10.13 -14.43
CA LYS A 294 -7.31 9.28 -13.59
C LYS A 294 -6.47 8.58 -12.54
N THR A 295 -7.01 8.41 -11.34
CA THR A 295 -6.33 7.65 -10.28
C THR A 295 -6.16 6.19 -10.71
N ALA A 296 -4.91 5.74 -10.80
CA ALA A 296 -4.53 4.39 -11.22
C ALA A 296 -4.21 3.48 -10.03
N GLY A 297 -3.96 4.07 -8.86
CA GLY A 297 -3.64 3.30 -7.66
C GLY A 297 -3.17 4.19 -6.51
N ALA A 298 -2.68 3.55 -5.46
CA ALA A 298 -1.99 4.20 -4.36
C ALA A 298 -0.67 3.50 -4.08
N LEU A 299 0.34 4.29 -3.79
CA LEU A 299 1.64 3.86 -3.32
C LEU A 299 1.77 4.25 -1.86
N GLY A 300 2.29 3.37 -1.02
CA GLY A 300 2.41 3.65 0.39
C GLY A 300 3.69 3.10 1.00
N LEU A 301 3.98 3.58 2.21
CA LEU A 301 5.06 3.12 3.07
C LEU A 301 4.49 2.65 4.39
N ILE A 302 4.90 1.47 4.85
CA ILE A 302 4.61 0.95 6.19
C ILE A 302 5.90 0.91 6.98
N GLY A 303 5.89 1.52 8.15
CA GLY A 303 7.01 1.53 9.06
C GLY A 303 6.59 1.84 10.50
N PRO A 304 7.55 1.99 11.43
CA PRO A 304 7.25 2.36 12.81
C PRO A 304 6.62 3.76 12.90
N MET A 305 5.89 4.06 13.97
CA MET A 305 5.32 5.41 14.16
C MET A 305 6.39 6.51 14.14
N ARG A 306 7.63 6.21 14.50
CA ARG A 306 8.75 7.16 14.46
C ARG A 306 9.39 7.29 13.06
N LEU A 307 8.59 7.34 12.00
CA LEU A 307 9.09 7.61 10.65
C LEU A 307 9.56 9.05 10.51
N ASP A 308 10.54 9.25 9.65
CA ASP A 308 10.92 10.59 9.18
C ASP A 308 9.90 11.08 8.14
N TYR A 309 8.72 11.51 8.63
CA TYR A 309 7.62 11.97 7.79
C TYR A 309 8.02 13.13 6.89
N ALA A 310 8.85 14.07 7.42
CA ALA A 310 9.32 15.23 6.69
C ALA A 310 10.14 14.87 5.45
N LYS A 311 10.83 13.73 5.49
CA LYS A 311 11.62 13.18 4.39
C LYS A 311 10.83 12.20 3.52
N PHE A 312 10.07 11.29 4.15
CA PHE A 312 9.47 10.17 3.43
C PHE A 312 8.22 10.57 2.63
N ILE A 313 7.46 11.57 3.10
CA ILE A 313 6.33 12.10 2.32
C ILE A 313 6.80 12.70 0.98
N PRO A 314 7.81 13.59 0.93
CA PRO A 314 8.37 14.05 -0.35
C PRO A 314 8.94 12.92 -1.23
N CYS A 315 9.60 11.90 -0.65
CA CYS A 315 10.07 10.73 -1.40
C CYS A 315 8.92 10.00 -2.06
N LEU A 316 7.84 9.72 -1.29
CA LEU A 316 6.66 9.02 -1.78
C LEU A 316 5.97 9.81 -2.91
N LEU A 317 5.77 11.12 -2.72
CA LEU A 317 5.17 11.98 -3.74
C LEU A 317 6.03 12.10 -5.00
N TYR A 318 7.35 12.09 -4.84
CA TYR A 318 8.28 12.15 -5.98
C TYR A 318 8.27 10.87 -6.81
N THR A 319 8.14 9.71 -6.15
CA THR A 319 8.13 8.39 -6.81
C THR A 319 6.76 7.95 -7.26
N SER A 320 5.69 8.57 -6.74
CA SER A 320 4.34 8.32 -7.27
C SER A 320 4.32 8.70 -8.75
N PRO A 321 4.08 7.75 -9.67
CA PRO A 321 3.99 8.08 -11.08
C PRO A 321 2.78 8.99 -11.28
N SER A 322 3.03 10.28 -11.19
CA SER A 322 2.18 11.34 -11.74
C SER A 322 2.73 11.63 -13.13
N PRO A 323 1.93 12.03 -14.10
CA PRO A 323 2.47 12.36 -15.40
C PRO A 323 3.54 13.45 -15.23
N ARG A 324 4.82 13.00 -15.16
CA ARG A 324 5.92 13.81 -15.57
C ARG A 324 5.83 13.75 -17.06
N ASP A 325 5.44 14.85 -17.65
CA ASP A 325 5.42 15.12 -19.07
C ASP A 325 4.10 14.77 -19.79
N ALA A 326 3.25 15.78 -19.82
CA ALA A 326 2.62 16.18 -21.05
C ALA A 326 3.33 17.45 -21.54
#